data_5f3eabe971784de6cdc19ffd61bc1540
#
_entry.id   5f3eabe971784de6cdc19ffd61bc1540
#
_cell.length_a   1.000
_cell.length_b   1.000
_cell.length_c   1.000
_cell.angle_alpha   90.00
_cell.angle_beta   90.00
_cell.angle_gamma   90.00
#
_symmetry.space_group_name_H-M   'P 1'
#
loop_
_entity.id
_entity.type
_entity.pdbx_description
1 polymer ?
#
loop_
_entity_poly.entity_id
_entity_poly.type
_entity_poly.pdbx_seq_one_letter_code
_entity_poly.pdbx_strand_id
1 'polypeptide(L)'
;GIIDRGVATPDHVIRIKPKPLILTLSIQENRRGSIEKAVKSYVNDYKTYFETWSRKTKEEKIMLDPVPKIAWVEGIGLIGIGRSMKEAKTITDLAVQNIAVITDSEGAGGFYPVKNKDLFEMEYWSLEQAKLSKKPLSKLNGKVTIVTGAGGAIGAAIVRLFESEGAEVIAVDLDENGLKKHNFSS
;
A
#
# COMPACT_ATOMS: atom_id res chain seq x y z
N GLY A 1 7.29 17.91 -7.30
CA GLY A 1 5.90 18.31 -7.10
C GLY A 1 5.42 18.02 -5.67
N ILE A 2 4.17 18.34 -5.34
CA ILE A 2 3.61 18.15 -3.97
C ILE A 2 3.68 16.69 -3.54
N ILE A 3 3.39 15.76 -4.43
CA ILE A 3 3.32 14.32 -4.14
C ILE A 3 4.65 13.68 -3.73
N ASP A 4 5.78 14.34 -3.95
CA ASP A 4 7.15 13.84 -3.66
C ASP A 4 7.84 14.60 -2.52
N ARG A 5 7.12 15.44 -1.77
CA ARG A 5 7.69 16.30 -0.73
C ARG A 5 8.07 15.55 0.56
N GLY A 6 7.55 14.36 0.79
CA GLY A 6 7.78 13.56 1.98
C GLY A 6 6.50 13.24 2.74
N VAL A 7 6.62 12.97 4.03
CA VAL A 7 5.51 12.55 4.90
C VAL A 7 5.35 13.47 6.10
N ALA A 8 4.09 13.62 6.55
CA ALA A 8 3.71 14.59 7.57
C ALA A 8 3.98 14.11 9.00
N THR A 9 3.89 12.80 9.27
CA THR A 9 4.00 12.24 10.63
C THR A 9 4.71 10.88 10.64
N PRO A 10 5.15 10.40 11.84
CA PRO A 10 5.69 9.03 11.99
C PRO A 10 4.73 7.93 11.53
N ASP A 11 3.43 8.06 11.80
CA ASP A 11 2.43 7.10 11.33
C ASP A 11 2.36 7.00 9.79
N HIS A 12 2.59 8.11 9.09
CA HIS A 12 2.69 8.09 7.64
C HIS A 12 3.92 7.32 7.18
N VAL A 13 5.12 7.62 7.70
CA VAL A 13 6.35 6.98 7.22
C VAL A 13 6.33 5.46 7.39
N ILE A 14 5.83 4.95 8.50
CA ILE A 14 5.79 3.49 8.74
C ILE A 14 4.76 2.75 7.87
N ARG A 15 3.73 3.45 7.37
CA ARG A 15 2.62 2.83 6.61
C ARG A 15 2.69 3.09 5.12
N ILE A 16 3.07 4.31 4.71
CA ILE A 16 3.09 4.69 3.28
C ILE A 16 4.50 4.89 2.72
N LYS A 17 5.55 4.66 3.55
CA LYS A 17 6.95 4.84 3.19
C LYS A 17 7.37 6.32 3.07
N PRO A 18 8.69 6.60 3.12
CA PRO A 18 9.21 7.96 2.97
C PRO A 18 8.81 8.67 1.68
N LYS A 19 8.65 7.90 0.61
CA LYS A 19 8.30 8.41 -0.72
C LYS A 19 7.31 7.50 -1.42
N PRO A 20 6.46 8.04 -2.30
CA PRO A 20 5.61 7.25 -3.20
C PRO A 20 6.41 6.71 -4.39
N LEU A 21 5.87 5.69 -5.05
CA LEU A 21 6.22 5.38 -6.43
C LEU A 21 5.47 6.35 -7.35
N ILE A 22 6.19 6.98 -8.28
CA ILE A 22 5.60 7.87 -9.29
C ILE A 22 5.72 7.19 -10.64
N LEU A 23 4.60 7.04 -11.34
CA LEU A 23 4.51 6.39 -12.65
C LEU A 23 3.93 7.36 -13.68
N THR A 24 4.72 7.65 -14.71
CA THR A 24 4.25 8.26 -15.94
C THR A 24 4.13 7.17 -16.99
N LEU A 25 2.91 6.85 -17.41
CA LEU A 25 2.64 5.77 -18.35
C LEU A 25 2.46 6.34 -19.77
N SER A 26 3.43 6.13 -20.63
CA SER A 26 3.29 6.42 -22.07
C SER A 26 2.29 5.45 -22.72
N ILE A 27 1.44 5.97 -23.60
CA ILE A 27 0.47 5.17 -24.38
C ILE A 27 1.19 4.25 -25.39
N GLN A 28 2.41 4.60 -25.79
CA GLN A 28 3.17 3.94 -26.87
C GLN A 28 4.17 2.88 -26.38
N GLU A 29 4.40 2.73 -25.07
CA GLU A 29 5.40 1.82 -24.52
C GLU A 29 4.79 0.57 -23.91
N ASN A 30 5.62 -0.49 -23.77
CA ASN A 30 5.31 -1.68 -23.00
C ASN A 30 5.08 -1.31 -21.52
N ARG A 31 3.82 -0.98 -21.18
CA ARG A 31 3.43 -0.52 -19.83
C ARG A 31 3.92 -1.45 -18.72
N ARG A 32 3.88 -2.77 -18.94
CA ARG A 32 4.32 -3.75 -17.95
C ARG A 32 5.81 -3.63 -17.67
N GLY A 33 6.64 -3.57 -18.72
CA GLY A 33 8.08 -3.40 -18.56
C GLY A 33 8.47 -2.09 -17.89
N SER A 34 7.77 -1.01 -18.21
CA SER A 34 7.99 0.30 -17.57
C SER A 34 7.63 0.27 -16.08
N ILE A 35 6.52 -0.36 -15.71
CA ILE A 35 6.11 -0.54 -14.30
C ILE A 35 7.14 -1.41 -13.55
N GLU A 36 7.55 -2.55 -14.12
CA GLU A 36 8.53 -3.45 -13.49
C GLU A 36 9.87 -2.73 -13.26
N LYS A 37 10.33 -1.93 -14.22
CA LYS A 37 11.54 -1.13 -14.10
C LYS A 37 11.42 -0.08 -12.99
N ALA A 38 10.31 0.64 -12.94
CA ALA A 38 10.06 1.66 -11.93
C ALA A 38 9.99 1.06 -10.50
N VAL A 39 9.32 -0.08 -10.35
CA VAL A 39 9.26 -0.80 -9.06
C VAL A 39 10.65 -1.29 -8.64
N LYS A 40 11.45 -1.84 -9.56
CA LYS A 40 12.83 -2.25 -9.27
C LYS A 40 13.70 -1.07 -8.83
N SER A 41 13.58 0.08 -9.50
CA SER A 41 14.30 1.31 -9.10
C SER A 41 13.90 1.74 -7.70
N TYR A 42 12.61 1.83 -7.43
CA TYR A 42 12.07 2.18 -6.10
C TYR A 42 12.61 1.27 -5.00
N VAL A 43 12.59 -0.05 -5.23
CA VAL A 43 13.10 -1.05 -4.28
C VAL A 43 14.60 -0.85 -4.01
N ASN A 44 15.39 -0.56 -5.05
CA ASN A 44 16.82 -0.29 -4.89
C ASN A 44 17.09 1.01 -4.13
N ASP A 45 16.33 2.07 -4.42
CA ASP A 45 16.44 3.34 -3.72
C ASP A 45 16.10 3.20 -2.24
N TYR A 46 15.06 2.44 -1.91
CA TYR A 46 14.69 2.16 -0.52
C TYR A 46 15.75 1.32 0.20
N LYS A 47 16.32 0.31 -0.46
CA LYS A 47 17.44 -0.47 0.09
C LYS A 47 18.65 0.41 0.37
N THR A 48 19.01 1.28 -0.57
CA THR A 48 20.11 2.24 -0.40
C THR A 48 19.85 3.20 0.76
N TYR A 49 18.62 3.70 0.90
CA TYR A 49 18.20 4.51 2.04
C TYR A 49 18.39 3.73 3.35
N PHE A 50 17.88 2.50 3.44
CA PHE A 50 18.02 1.65 4.62
C PHE A 50 19.49 1.40 4.97
N GLU A 51 20.29 0.94 4.02
CA GLU A 51 21.73 0.64 4.24
C GLU A 51 22.53 1.86 4.66
N THR A 52 22.21 3.02 4.10
CA THR A 52 22.90 4.28 4.41
C THR A 52 22.70 4.68 5.87
N TRP A 53 21.49 4.51 6.39
CA TRP A 53 21.14 4.99 7.72
C TRP A 53 21.26 3.92 8.80
N SER A 54 21.00 2.65 8.50
CA SER A 54 21.20 1.55 9.46
C SER A 54 22.63 1.41 9.93
N ARG A 55 23.61 1.63 9.04
CA ARG A 55 25.06 1.64 9.40
C ARG A 55 25.44 2.74 10.39
N LYS A 56 24.62 3.78 10.54
CA LYS A 56 24.87 4.92 11.42
C LYS A 56 24.17 4.79 12.78
N THR A 57 23.36 3.74 12.95
CA THR A 57 22.70 3.43 14.23
C THR A 57 23.52 2.42 15.02
N LYS A 58 23.40 2.46 16.35
CA LYS A 58 24.05 1.47 17.23
C LYS A 58 23.25 0.16 17.34
N GLU A 59 21.98 0.22 17.03
CA GLU A 59 21.06 -0.90 17.12
C GLU A 59 20.93 -1.58 15.75
N GLU A 60 20.93 -2.90 15.75
CA GLU A 60 20.59 -3.66 14.56
C GLU A 60 19.13 -3.40 14.17
N LYS A 61 18.90 -2.99 12.93
CA LYS A 61 17.58 -2.73 12.39
C LYS A 61 17.25 -3.76 11.30
N ILE A 62 16.03 -4.26 11.32
CA ILE A 62 15.51 -5.18 10.29
C ILE A 62 14.76 -4.35 9.25
N MET A 63 15.19 -4.47 7.98
CA MET A 63 14.56 -3.72 6.90
C MET A 63 13.10 -4.14 6.72
N LEU A 64 12.22 -3.15 6.64
CA LEU A 64 10.83 -3.35 6.24
C LEU A 64 10.76 -3.78 4.77
N ASP A 65 9.63 -4.42 4.39
CA ASP A 65 9.36 -4.77 2.99
C ASP A 65 9.63 -3.56 2.07
N PRO A 66 10.58 -3.66 1.12
CA PRO A 66 11.04 -2.52 0.32
C PRO A 66 10.08 -2.11 -0.81
N VAL A 67 9.00 -2.87 -1.05
CA VAL A 67 8.04 -2.55 -2.12
C VAL A 67 7.25 -1.27 -1.79
N PRO A 68 6.85 -0.50 -2.82
CA PRO A 68 6.05 0.70 -2.59
C PRO A 68 4.70 0.36 -1.95
N LYS A 69 4.22 1.25 -1.08
CA LYS A 69 2.89 1.16 -0.46
C LYS A 69 1.88 2.05 -1.17
N ILE A 70 2.34 3.10 -1.81
CA ILE A 70 1.51 3.99 -2.64
C ILE A 70 2.18 4.23 -3.98
N ALA A 71 1.35 4.36 -5.01
CA ALA A 71 1.79 4.79 -6.33
C ALA A 71 0.90 5.95 -6.83
N TRP A 72 1.54 7.00 -7.34
CA TRP A 72 0.87 8.03 -8.11
C TRP A 72 1.06 7.73 -9.59
N VAL A 73 -0.05 7.52 -10.28
CA VAL A 73 -0.06 7.15 -11.70
C VAL A 73 -0.70 8.27 -12.50
N GLU A 74 0.07 8.85 -13.42
CA GLU A 74 -0.41 9.95 -14.27
C GLU A 74 -1.66 9.53 -15.07
N GLY A 75 -2.69 10.37 -15.04
CA GLY A 75 -3.96 10.10 -15.71
C GLY A 75 -4.88 9.09 -15.01
N ILE A 76 -4.40 8.43 -13.91
CA ILE A 76 -5.22 7.49 -13.12
C ILE A 76 -5.44 8.03 -11.72
N GLY A 77 -4.36 8.50 -11.05
CA GLY A 77 -4.42 9.00 -9.68
C GLY A 77 -3.63 8.17 -8.67
N LEU A 78 -4.10 8.13 -7.43
CA LEU A 78 -3.47 7.42 -6.33
C LEU A 78 -3.91 5.96 -6.27
N ILE A 79 -2.93 5.07 -6.11
CA ILE A 79 -3.15 3.64 -5.88
C ILE A 79 -2.51 3.26 -4.54
N GLY A 80 -3.29 2.73 -3.61
CA GLY A 80 -2.82 2.11 -2.38
C GLY A 80 -2.50 0.63 -2.58
N ILE A 81 -1.37 0.17 -2.04
CA ILE A 81 -0.87 -1.20 -2.19
C ILE A 81 -0.80 -1.84 -0.81
N GLY A 82 -1.69 -2.77 -0.54
CA GLY A 82 -1.82 -3.49 0.73
C GLY A 82 -1.95 -5.00 0.53
N ARG A 83 -1.82 -5.75 1.63
CA ARG A 83 -2.01 -7.21 1.66
C ARG A 83 -3.47 -7.62 1.81
N SER A 84 -4.35 -6.64 1.99
CA SER A 84 -5.81 -6.80 2.03
C SER A 84 -6.46 -5.50 1.58
N MET A 85 -7.74 -5.55 1.20
CA MET A 85 -8.52 -4.35 0.86
C MET A 85 -8.53 -3.34 2.03
N LYS A 86 -8.66 -3.82 3.25
CA LYS A 86 -8.62 -2.97 4.45
C LYS A 86 -7.28 -2.23 4.59
N GLU A 87 -6.16 -2.95 4.39
CA GLU A 87 -4.81 -2.33 4.44
C GLU A 87 -4.64 -1.33 3.30
N ALA A 88 -5.00 -1.70 2.07
CA ALA A 88 -4.91 -0.83 0.91
C ALA A 88 -5.74 0.46 1.09
N LYS A 89 -6.97 0.35 1.61
CA LYS A 89 -7.82 1.50 1.92
C LYS A 89 -7.18 2.40 2.97
N THR A 90 -6.69 1.85 4.08
CA THR A 90 -5.99 2.62 5.12
C THR A 90 -4.77 3.37 4.56
N ILE A 91 -3.99 2.70 3.70
CA ILE A 91 -2.84 3.30 3.01
C ILE A 91 -3.28 4.46 2.11
N THR A 92 -4.35 4.27 1.35
CA THR A 92 -4.92 5.33 0.49
C THR A 92 -5.40 6.52 1.30
N ASP A 93 -6.15 6.29 2.38
CA ASP A 93 -6.67 7.35 3.25
C ASP A 93 -5.51 8.17 3.86
N LEU A 94 -4.45 7.51 4.32
CA LEU A 94 -3.25 8.17 4.83
C LEU A 94 -2.53 8.97 3.74
N ALA A 95 -2.42 8.45 2.53
CA ALA A 95 -1.77 9.16 1.43
C ALA A 95 -2.56 10.41 1.02
N VAL A 96 -3.89 10.35 1.01
CA VAL A 96 -4.77 11.51 0.78
C VAL A 96 -4.60 12.55 1.88
N GLN A 97 -4.60 12.12 3.15
CA GLN A 97 -4.36 13.01 4.27
C GLN A 97 -2.98 13.68 4.18
N ASN A 98 -1.94 12.91 3.85
CA ASN A 98 -0.58 13.45 3.70
C ASN A 98 -0.52 14.57 2.66
N ILE A 99 -1.17 14.40 1.52
CA ILE A 99 -1.24 15.43 0.47
C ILE A 99 -2.01 16.66 0.95
N ALA A 100 -3.12 16.47 1.66
CA ALA A 100 -3.88 17.59 2.23
C ALA A 100 -3.01 18.41 3.18
N VAL A 101 -2.30 17.76 4.12
CA VAL A 101 -1.39 18.43 5.05
C VAL A 101 -0.29 19.21 4.31
N ILE A 102 0.33 18.60 3.28
CA ILE A 102 1.36 19.27 2.48
C ILE A 102 0.77 20.50 1.78
N THR A 103 -0.40 20.35 1.15
CA THR A 103 -1.07 21.43 0.41
C THR A 103 -1.43 22.59 1.33
N ASP A 104 -2.01 22.30 2.48
CA ASP A 104 -2.40 23.32 3.46
C ASP A 104 -1.17 24.03 4.02
N SER A 105 -0.08 23.29 4.28
CA SER A 105 1.19 23.84 4.74
C SER A 105 1.85 24.75 3.70
N GLU A 106 1.77 24.43 2.40
CA GLU A 106 2.27 25.32 1.34
C GLU A 106 1.50 26.65 1.34
N GLY A 107 0.19 26.62 1.59
CA GLY A 107 -0.62 27.84 1.75
C GLY A 107 -0.29 28.66 3.01
N ALA A 108 0.25 28.02 4.04
CA ALA A 108 0.56 28.65 5.34
C ALA A 108 2.05 29.04 5.49
N GLY A 109 2.88 28.89 4.47
CA GLY A 109 4.29 29.28 4.52
C GLY A 109 5.28 28.19 4.07
N GLY A 110 4.81 27.03 3.73
CA GLY A 110 5.58 25.94 3.13
C GLY A 110 5.63 24.66 3.97
N PHE A 111 5.76 23.55 3.28
CA PHE A 111 5.97 22.24 3.87
C PHE A 111 7.48 21.89 3.84
N TYR A 112 8.06 21.64 4.99
CA TYR A 112 9.47 21.28 5.15
C TYR A 112 9.59 19.91 5.80
N PRO A 113 9.81 18.84 5.01
CA PRO A 113 9.97 17.51 5.55
C PRO A 113 11.23 17.40 6.41
N VAL A 114 11.20 16.54 7.41
CA VAL A 114 12.38 16.23 8.21
C VAL A 114 13.48 15.59 7.34
N LYS A 115 14.74 15.69 7.80
CA LYS A 115 15.88 15.11 7.07
C LYS A 115 15.80 13.57 7.09
N ASN A 116 16.39 12.93 6.09
CA ASN A 116 16.39 11.47 5.96
C ASN A 116 16.92 10.74 7.19
N LYS A 117 17.84 11.34 7.96
CA LYS A 117 18.32 10.78 9.22
C LYS A 117 17.18 10.64 10.23
N ASP A 118 16.50 11.75 10.49
CA ASP A 118 15.43 11.81 11.49
C ASP A 118 14.22 10.99 11.03
N LEU A 119 13.97 10.99 9.72
CA LEU A 119 12.93 10.18 9.10
C LEU A 119 13.20 8.67 9.27
N PHE A 120 14.46 8.25 9.10
CA PHE A 120 14.86 6.86 9.34
C PHE A 120 14.72 6.47 10.82
N GLU A 121 15.14 7.33 11.73
CA GLU A 121 15.00 7.10 13.17
C GLU A 121 13.53 6.92 13.58
N MET A 122 12.60 7.69 12.98
CA MET A 122 11.15 7.53 13.18
C MET A 122 10.62 6.23 12.57
N GLU A 123 10.96 5.95 11.30
CA GLU A 123 10.48 4.76 10.59
C GLU A 123 10.92 3.46 11.28
N TYR A 124 12.13 3.45 11.85
CA TYR A 124 12.72 2.27 12.51
C TYR A 124 12.74 2.37 14.04
N TRP A 125 11.96 3.26 14.62
CA TRP A 125 11.76 3.30 16.06
C TRP A 125 10.92 2.12 16.53
N SER A 126 11.37 1.43 17.57
CA SER A 126 10.73 0.20 18.08
C SER A 126 9.24 0.38 18.44
N LEU A 127 8.87 1.53 19.01
CA LEU A 127 7.48 1.84 19.36
C LEU A 127 6.62 2.07 18.11
N GLU A 128 7.14 2.69 17.07
CA GLU A 128 6.44 2.84 15.80
C GLU A 128 6.29 1.50 15.08
N GLN A 129 7.35 0.68 15.07
CA GLN A 129 7.32 -0.68 14.50
C GLN A 129 6.30 -1.60 15.21
N ALA A 130 6.07 -1.40 16.50
CA ALA A 130 5.07 -2.16 17.26
C ALA A 130 3.63 -1.92 16.77
N LYS A 131 3.35 -0.78 16.12
CA LYS A 131 2.04 -0.48 15.52
C LYS A 131 1.76 -1.29 14.24
N LEU A 132 2.79 -1.85 13.62
CA LEU A 132 2.63 -2.68 12.43
C LEU A 132 2.18 -4.08 12.83
N SER A 133 1.12 -4.57 12.18
CA SER A 133 0.61 -5.91 12.47
C SER A 133 1.65 -6.98 12.15
N LYS A 134 1.96 -7.82 13.15
CA LYS A 134 2.84 -9.00 13.02
C LYS A 134 2.06 -10.31 12.92
N LYS A 135 0.73 -10.24 12.68
CA LYS A 135 -0.08 -11.47 12.56
C LYS A 135 0.41 -12.31 11.37
N PRO A 136 0.51 -13.64 11.52
CA PRO A 136 0.79 -14.53 10.42
C PRO A 136 -0.22 -14.28 9.28
N LEU A 137 0.27 -14.30 8.05
CA LEU A 137 -0.60 -14.17 6.89
C LEU A 137 -1.36 -15.47 6.68
N SER A 138 -2.66 -15.37 6.42
CA SER A 138 -3.46 -16.51 5.95
C SER A 138 -2.98 -16.96 4.56
N LYS A 139 -3.30 -18.20 4.16
CA LYS A 139 -2.79 -18.83 2.94
C LYS A 139 -3.06 -18.03 1.66
N LEU A 140 -4.23 -17.38 1.60
CA LEU A 140 -4.66 -16.59 0.45
C LEU A 140 -4.55 -15.06 0.66
N ASN A 141 -3.86 -14.63 1.70
CA ASN A 141 -3.68 -13.21 1.98
C ASN A 141 -3.04 -12.49 0.77
N GLY A 142 -3.65 -11.37 0.38
CA GLY A 142 -3.23 -10.58 -0.79
C GLY A 142 -3.62 -11.17 -2.15
N LYS A 143 -4.39 -12.25 -2.17
CA LYS A 143 -4.95 -12.79 -3.41
C LYS A 143 -6.31 -12.16 -3.68
N VAL A 144 -6.53 -11.74 -4.92
CA VAL A 144 -7.84 -11.35 -5.44
C VAL A 144 -8.35 -12.52 -6.29
N THR A 145 -9.53 -13.01 -5.96
CA THR A 145 -10.12 -14.18 -6.63
C THR A 145 -11.51 -13.84 -7.15
N ILE A 146 -11.88 -14.41 -8.28
CA ILE A 146 -13.22 -14.31 -8.84
C ILE A 146 -13.86 -15.70 -8.72
N VAL A 147 -15.03 -15.77 -8.09
CA VAL A 147 -15.81 -17.01 -7.97
C VAL A 147 -17.11 -16.86 -8.75
N THR A 148 -17.25 -17.59 -9.84
CA THR A 148 -18.50 -17.66 -10.62
C THR A 148 -19.43 -18.72 -10.06
N GLY A 149 -20.75 -18.54 -10.21
CA GLY A 149 -21.76 -19.39 -9.57
C GLY A 149 -21.84 -19.17 -8.05
N ALA A 150 -21.46 -18.00 -7.58
CA ALA A 150 -21.36 -17.67 -6.16
C ALA A 150 -22.71 -17.59 -5.43
N GLY A 151 -23.82 -17.43 -6.17
CA GLY A 151 -25.18 -17.46 -5.64
C GLY A 151 -25.67 -18.87 -5.28
N GLY A 152 -25.01 -19.91 -5.83
CA GLY A 152 -25.30 -21.33 -5.51
C GLY A 152 -24.59 -21.79 -4.23
N ALA A 153 -25.04 -22.92 -3.69
CA ALA A 153 -24.53 -23.46 -2.42
C ALA A 153 -23.01 -23.74 -2.44
N ILE A 154 -22.50 -24.31 -3.54
CA ILE A 154 -21.06 -24.64 -3.69
C ILE A 154 -20.25 -23.37 -3.84
N GLY A 155 -20.66 -22.45 -4.75
CA GLY A 155 -19.95 -21.20 -4.96
C GLY A 155 -19.90 -20.35 -3.70
N ALA A 156 -21.01 -20.25 -2.97
CA ALA A 156 -21.06 -19.54 -1.70
C ALA A 156 -20.12 -20.15 -0.63
N ALA A 157 -20.00 -21.46 -0.58
CA ALA A 157 -19.06 -22.13 0.33
C ALA A 157 -17.60 -21.81 -0.04
N ILE A 158 -17.27 -21.79 -1.33
CA ILE A 158 -15.95 -21.43 -1.84
C ILE A 158 -15.61 -19.97 -1.48
N VAL A 159 -16.55 -19.04 -1.72
CA VAL A 159 -16.36 -17.61 -1.34
C VAL A 159 -16.00 -17.49 0.13
N ARG A 160 -16.81 -18.05 1.03
CA ARG A 160 -16.57 -17.99 2.48
C ARG A 160 -15.24 -18.60 2.89
N LEU A 161 -14.87 -19.74 2.29
CA LEU A 161 -13.59 -20.38 2.59
C LEU A 161 -12.43 -19.48 2.14
N PHE A 162 -12.49 -18.91 0.95
CA PHE A 162 -11.43 -18.03 0.44
C PHE A 162 -11.30 -16.76 1.26
N GLU A 163 -12.41 -16.14 1.65
CA GLU A 163 -12.42 -15.00 2.56
C GLU A 163 -11.82 -15.34 3.92
N SER A 164 -12.16 -16.49 4.49
CA SER A 164 -11.59 -16.95 5.78
C SER A 164 -10.10 -17.22 5.70
N GLU A 165 -9.59 -17.58 4.52
CA GLU A 165 -8.15 -17.74 4.24
C GLU A 165 -7.48 -16.43 3.81
N GLY A 166 -8.20 -15.30 3.85
CA GLY A 166 -7.65 -13.96 3.65
C GLY A 166 -7.61 -13.47 2.21
N ALA A 167 -8.31 -14.13 1.28
CA ALA A 167 -8.49 -13.62 -0.06
C ALA A 167 -9.50 -12.46 -0.09
N GLU A 168 -9.32 -11.55 -1.02
CA GLU A 168 -10.36 -10.62 -1.47
C GLU A 168 -11.16 -11.33 -2.57
N VAL A 169 -12.46 -11.56 -2.35
CA VAL A 169 -13.28 -12.37 -3.26
C VAL A 169 -14.30 -11.51 -3.99
N ILE A 170 -14.30 -11.61 -5.31
CA ILE A 170 -15.33 -11.04 -6.18
C ILE A 170 -16.31 -12.17 -6.51
N ALA A 171 -17.49 -12.14 -5.87
CA ALA A 171 -18.55 -13.10 -6.10
C ALA A 171 -19.36 -12.70 -7.33
N VAL A 172 -19.51 -13.62 -8.29
CA VAL A 172 -20.22 -13.38 -9.55
C VAL A 172 -21.25 -14.49 -9.77
N ASP A 173 -22.49 -14.12 -10.07
CA ASP A 173 -23.55 -15.03 -10.47
C ASP A 173 -24.54 -14.33 -11.39
N LEU A 174 -25.29 -15.12 -12.18
CA LEU A 174 -26.45 -14.62 -12.95
C LEU A 174 -27.67 -14.44 -12.04
N ASP A 175 -27.74 -15.17 -10.92
CA ASP A 175 -28.82 -15.06 -9.93
C ASP A 175 -28.44 -14.02 -8.85
N GLU A 176 -28.87 -12.78 -9.05
CA GLU A 176 -28.70 -11.71 -8.07
C GLU A 176 -29.36 -12.02 -6.71
N ASN A 177 -30.47 -12.75 -6.69
CA ASN A 177 -31.14 -13.12 -5.45
C ASN A 177 -30.30 -14.13 -4.66
N GLY A 178 -29.63 -15.06 -5.34
CA GLY A 178 -28.66 -15.95 -4.75
C GLY A 178 -27.50 -15.19 -4.10
N LEU A 179 -26.92 -14.20 -4.78
CA LEU A 179 -25.86 -13.36 -4.22
C LEU A 179 -26.34 -12.60 -2.97
N LYS A 180 -27.51 -11.94 -3.04
CA LYS A 180 -28.10 -11.21 -1.91
C LYS A 180 -28.39 -12.10 -0.71
N LYS A 181 -28.91 -13.33 -0.94
CA LYS A 181 -29.16 -14.33 0.10
C LYS A 181 -27.92 -14.69 0.90
N HIS A 182 -26.74 -14.65 0.26
CA HIS A 182 -25.47 -14.94 0.89
C HIS A 182 -24.75 -13.69 1.42
N ASN A 183 -25.36 -12.50 1.32
CA ASN A 183 -24.77 -11.20 1.65
C ASN A 183 -23.53 -10.86 0.82
N PHE A 184 -23.44 -11.36 -0.39
CA PHE A 184 -22.39 -10.93 -1.32
C PHE A 184 -22.86 -9.67 -2.06
N SER A 185 -22.02 -8.64 -2.09
CA SER A 185 -22.26 -7.45 -2.89
C SER A 185 -22.06 -7.79 -4.38
N SER A 186 -23.04 -7.43 -5.19
CA SER A 186 -22.96 -7.50 -6.66
C SER A 186 -22.07 -6.39 -7.21
#